data_4180fba8e39b8a5aeec9e269380805ea
#
_entry.id   4180fba8e39b8a5aeec9e269380805ea
#
_cell.length_a   1.000
_cell.length_b   1.000
_cell.length_c   1.000
_cell.angle_alpha   90.00
_cell.angle_beta   90.00
_cell.angle_gamma   90.00
#
_symmetry.space_group_name_H-M   'P 1'
#
loop_
_entity.id
_entity.type
_entity.pdbx_description
1 polymer ?
#
loop_
_entity_poly.entity_id
_entity_poly.type
_entity_poly.pdbx_seq_one_letter_code
_entity_poly.pdbx_strand_id
1 'polypeptide(L)'
;MVYGEGHSKDMIWGEDYSYDSTGAVLEHKEVYNNYILVITNFKVDQKKSPKELSQYFDPSVIFQTIFFHNDRGELVEEKSVGRLGQSLGSKIHKYDILGRRVSTTSYNEEGTVEKIYNTVYDDENFKTYDYYSDSNVKLNSIREVLLDNQGRKYVETILDGQDRVLEKNVYLYDNKERIKEIKCYDMLRRGREGKDEIPIRVSTYEYD
;
A
#
# COMPACT_ATOMS: atom_id res chain seq x y z
N MET A 1 -23.48 -0.52 -6.76
CA MET A 1 -22.84 -0.05 -8.02
C MET A 1 -22.71 1.46 -7.95
N VAL A 2 -21.50 1.99 -8.02
CA VAL A 2 -21.24 3.44 -8.02
C VAL A 2 -20.70 3.81 -9.41
N TYR A 3 -21.33 4.76 -10.07
CA TYR A 3 -20.90 5.27 -11.37
C TYR A 3 -20.39 6.70 -11.21
N GLY A 4 -19.21 6.98 -11.77
CA GLY A 4 -18.65 8.33 -11.85
C GLY A 4 -18.54 8.80 -13.29
N GLU A 5 -19.01 10.00 -13.58
CA GLU A 5 -18.81 10.64 -14.89
C GLU A 5 -17.53 11.47 -14.86
N GLY A 6 -16.52 11.07 -15.64
CA GLY A 6 -15.34 11.90 -15.87
C GLY A 6 -15.63 13.07 -16.82
N HIS A 7 -14.77 14.09 -16.82
CA HIS A 7 -14.92 15.31 -17.63
C HIS A 7 -14.84 15.13 -19.15
N SER A 8 -14.65 13.94 -19.70
CA SER A 8 -14.86 13.65 -21.11
C SER A 8 -16.14 12.83 -21.25
N LYS A 9 -16.97 13.21 -22.20
CA LYS A 9 -18.30 12.63 -22.46
C LYS A 9 -18.32 11.11 -22.73
N ASP A 10 -17.15 10.48 -22.81
CA ASP A 10 -16.98 9.08 -23.22
C ASP A 10 -16.28 8.21 -22.16
N MET A 11 -16.00 8.74 -20.98
CA MET A 11 -15.30 8.00 -19.92
C MET A 11 -16.30 7.54 -18.86
N ILE A 12 -16.76 6.29 -18.98
CA ILE A 12 -17.60 5.64 -17.96
C ILE A 12 -16.68 4.70 -17.18
N TRP A 13 -16.65 4.88 -15.86
CA TRP A 13 -16.06 3.91 -14.97
C TRP A 13 -17.08 3.45 -13.93
N GLY A 14 -16.98 2.23 -13.48
CA GLY A 14 -17.85 1.68 -12.46
C GLY A 14 -17.13 0.61 -11.66
N GLU A 15 -17.55 0.43 -10.43
CA GLU A 15 -17.04 -0.59 -9.51
C GLU A 15 -18.19 -1.46 -9.01
N ASP A 16 -18.00 -2.78 -9.08
CA ASP A 16 -18.90 -3.78 -8.51
C ASP A 16 -18.16 -4.61 -7.47
N TYR A 17 -18.78 -4.81 -6.32
CA TYR A 17 -18.24 -5.64 -5.26
C TYR A 17 -19.19 -6.79 -4.95
N SER A 18 -18.68 -8.00 -4.84
CA SER A 18 -19.38 -9.11 -4.21
C SER A 18 -18.74 -9.48 -2.89
N TYR A 19 -19.55 -9.95 -1.95
CA TYR A 19 -19.14 -10.21 -0.58
C TYR A 19 -19.50 -11.63 -0.18
N ASP A 20 -18.70 -12.25 0.71
CA ASP A 20 -19.08 -13.50 1.36
C ASP A 20 -20.07 -13.26 2.51
N SER A 21 -20.51 -14.36 3.15
CA SER A 21 -21.43 -14.29 4.28
C SER A 21 -20.87 -13.60 5.53
N THR A 22 -19.56 -13.34 5.57
CA THR A 22 -18.87 -12.62 6.66
C THR A 22 -18.65 -11.15 6.35
N GLY A 23 -19.00 -10.69 5.13
CA GLY A 23 -18.79 -9.34 4.66
C GLY A 23 -17.41 -9.09 4.07
N ALA A 24 -16.58 -10.12 3.87
CA ALA A 24 -15.31 -9.99 3.17
C ALA A 24 -15.53 -9.90 1.66
N VAL A 25 -14.76 -9.04 0.98
CA VAL A 25 -14.84 -8.88 -0.47
C VAL A 25 -14.38 -10.18 -1.15
N LEU A 26 -15.26 -10.78 -1.95
CA LEU A 26 -14.97 -11.95 -2.78
C LEU A 26 -14.48 -11.53 -4.15
N GLU A 27 -15.09 -10.52 -4.74
CA GLU A 27 -14.77 -10.04 -6.06
C GLU A 27 -14.95 -8.51 -6.11
N HIS A 28 -14.04 -7.85 -6.76
CA HIS A 28 -14.12 -6.44 -7.11
C HIS A 28 -13.93 -6.34 -8.63
N LYS A 29 -14.88 -5.71 -9.30
CA LYS A 29 -14.84 -5.45 -10.75
C LYS A 29 -14.76 -3.95 -10.99
N GLU A 30 -13.75 -3.53 -11.72
CA GLU A 30 -13.68 -2.19 -12.28
C GLU A 30 -13.96 -2.26 -13.78
N VAL A 31 -14.91 -1.45 -14.23
CA VAL A 31 -15.22 -1.29 -15.66
C VAL A 31 -14.72 0.07 -16.10
N TYR A 32 -13.85 0.10 -17.09
CA TYR A 32 -13.29 1.33 -17.63
C TYR A 32 -13.37 1.29 -19.17
N ASN A 33 -14.15 2.17 -19.78
CA ASN A 33 -14.34 2.23 -21.24
C ASN A 33 -14.59 0.86 -21.89
N ASN A 34 -15.51 0.06 -21.36
CA ASN A 34 -15.80 -1.31 -21.77
C ASN A 34 -14.70 -2.35 -21.50
N TYR A 35 -13.66 -2.00 -20.76
CA TYR A 35 -12.67 -2.97 -20.24
C TYR A 35 -13.07 -3.34 -18.83
N ILE A 36 -13.07 -4.64 -18.56
CA ILE A 36 -13.35 -5.16 -17.21
C ILE A 36 -12.00 -5.50 -16.55
N LEU A 37 -11.72 -4.85 -15.43
CA LEU A 37 -10.65 -5.21 -14.52
C LEU A 37 -11.30 -6.02 -13.40
N VAL A 38 -10.93 -7.29 -13.26
CA VAL A 38 -11.45 -8.12 -12.18
C VAL A 38 -10.36 -8.33 -11.13
N ILE A 39 -10.69 -7.97 -9.92
CA ILE A 39 -9.89 -8.26 -8.73
C ILE A 39 -10.67 -9.30 -7.94
N THR A 40 -10.13 -10.51 -7.83
CA THR A 40 -10.83 -11.62 -7.17
C THR A 40 -10.07 -12.04 -5.91
N ASN A 41 -10.75 -12.03 -4.78
CA ASN A 41 -10.23 -12.50 -3.51
C ASN A 41 -10.49 -14.01 -3.37
N PHE A 42 -9.42 -14.81 -3.19
CA PHE A 42 -9.53 -16.22 -2.87
C PHE A 42 -8.87 -16.54 -1.53
N LYS A 43 -9.58 -17.22 -0.64
CA LYS A 43 -8.94 -18.03 0.39
C LYS A 43 -8.39 -19.28 -0.30
N VAL A 44 -7.12 -19.30 -0.64
CA VAL A 44 -6.49 -20.45 -1.27
C VAL A 44 -5.78 -21.26 -0.20
N ASP A 45 -6.16 -22.53 -0.09
CA ASP A 45 -5.33 -23.52 0.56
C ASP A 45 -3.97 -23.56 -0.18
N GLN A 46 -2.87 -23.23 0.52
CA GLN A 46 -1.52 -23.17 -0.05
C GLN A 46 -1.05 -24.49 -0.71
N LYS A 47 -1.82 -25.56 -0.57
CA LYS A 47 -1.55 -26.87 -1.19
C LYS A 47 -2.07 -27.01 -2.62
N LYS A 48 -2.80 -26.03 -3.15
CA LYS A 48 -3.32 -26.12 -4.52
C LYS A 48 -2.22 -25.88 -5.55
N SER A 49 -2.21 -26.76 -6.55
CA SER A 49 -1.24 -26.69 -7.66
C SER A 49 -1.52 -25.50 -8.59
N PRO A 50 -0.52 -24.99 -9.35
CA PRO A 50 -0.72 -23.96 -10.36
C PRO A 50 -1.80 -24.30 -11.40
N LYS A 51 -2.04 -25.59 -11.66
CA LYS A 51 -3.06 -26.07 -12.60
C LYS A 51 -4.48 -25.88 -12.06
N GLU A 52 -4.66 -25.97 -10.73
CA GLU A 52 -5.95 -25.70 -10.08
C GLU A 52 -6.24 -24.21 -10.00
N LEU A 53 -5.22 -23.36 -10.04
CA LEU A 53 -5.38 -21.92 -10.10
C LEU A 53 -5.81 -21.43 -11.48
N SER A 54 -5.44 -22.14 -12.56
CA SER A 54 -5.80 -21.76 -13.94
C SER A 54 -7.31 -21.72 -14.21
N GLN A 55 -8.11 -22.44 -13.42
CA GLN A 55 -9.59 -22.41 -13.54
C GLN A 55 -10.21 -21.07 -13.06
N TYR A 56 -9.45 -20.25 -12.36
CA TYR A 56 -9.89 -18.94 -11.88
C TYR A 56 -9.60 -17.82 -12.88
N PHE A 57 -8.92 -18.10 -14.00
CA PHE A 57 -8.68 -17.11 -15.04
C PHE A 57 -9.90 -16.92 -15.92
N ASP A 58 -10.44 -15.71 -15.95
CA ASP A 58 -11.49 -15.31 -16.88
C ASP A 58 -10.86 -14.70 -18.14
N PRO A 59 -10.92 -15.38 -19.31
CA PRO A 59 -10.31 -14.88 -20.53
C PRO A 59 -11.00 -13.63 -21.11
N SER A 60 -12.17 -13.24 -20.60
CA SER A 60 -12.83 -11.99 -20.96
C SER A 60 -12.18 -10.76 -20.32
N VAL A 61 -11.34 -10.98 -19.30
CA VAL A 61 -10.69 -9.95 -18.50
C VAL A 61 -9.32 -9.61 -19.07
N ILE A 62 -9.00 -8.32 -19.21
CA ILE A 62 -7.69 -7.88 -19.70
C ILE A 62 -6.61 -8.04 -18.63
N PHE A 63 -7.00 -7.86 -17.38
CA PHE A 63 -6.09 -7.87 -16.24
C PHE A 63 -6.85 -8.42 -15.03
N GLN A 64 -6.20 -9.30 -14.27
CA GLN A 64 -6.74 -9.89 -13.05
C GLN A 64 -5.68 -9.88 -11.95
N THR A 65 -6.06 -9.50 -10.75
CA THR A 65 -5.24 -9.70 -9.54
C THR A 65 -5.88 -10.76 -8.67
N ILE A 66 -5.10 -11.76 -8.29
CA ILE A 66 -5.49 -12.88 -7.44
C ILE A 66 -4.83 -12.68 -6.08
N PHE A 67 -5.63 -12.74 -5.02
CA PHE A 67 -5.18 -12.57 -3.66
C PHE A 67 -5.17 -13.90 -2.92
N PHE A 68 -4.05 -14.24 -2.30
CA PHE A 68 -3.87 -15.46 -1.54
C PHE A 68 -3.72 -15.12 -0.07
N HIS A 69 -4.50 -15.81 0.77
CA HIS A 69 -4.49 -15.62 2.20
C HIS A 69 -4.03 -16.90 2.89
N ASN A 70 -3.34 -16.78 4.02
CA ASN A 70 -3.01 -17.92 4.87
C ASN A 70 -4.20 -18.30 5.78
N ASP A 71 -4.00 -19.35 6.60
CA ASP A 71 -5.04 -19.85 7.52
C ASP A 71 -5.48 -18.82 8.57
N ARG A 72 -4.67 -17.79 8.83
CA ARG A 72 -5.01 -16.66 9.72
C ARG A 72 -5.76 -15.54 9.02
N GLY A 73 -6.02 -15.67 7.72
CA GLY A 73 -6.67 -14.63 6.91
C GLY A 73 -5.74 -13.51 6.48
N GLU A 74 -4.43 -13.62 6.70
CA GLU A 74 -3.45 -12.62 6.27
C GLU A 74 -3.18 -12.76 4.78
N LEU A 75 -3.17 -11.66 4.04
CA LEU A 75 -2.85 -11.61 2.62
C LEU A 75 -1.34 -11.91 2.42
N VAL A 76 -1.01 -13.07 1.90
CA VAL A 76 0.40 -13.50 1.74
C VAL A 76 0.94 -13.30 0.34
N GLU A 77 0.07 -13.26 -0.69
CA GLU A 77 0.48 -13.02 -2.07
C GLU A 77 -0.61 -12.28 -2.84
N GLU A 78 -0.19 -11.31 -3.67
CA GLU A 78 -0.98 -10.70 -4.74
C GLU A 78 -0.32 -11.11 -6.06
N LYS A 79 -1.06 -11.73 -6.97
CA LYS A 79 -0.56 -12.14 -8.28
C LYS A 79 -1.36 -11.47 -9.39
N SER A 80 -0.67 -10.70 -10.22
CA SER A 80 -1.26 -10.05 -11.38
C SER A 80 -1.05 -10.88 -12.63
N VAL A 81 -2.12 -11.09 -13.39
CA VAL A 81 -2.11 -11.86 -14.62
C VAL A 81 -2.85 -11.13 -15.72
N GLY A 82 -2.35 -11.23 -16.94
CA GLY A 82 -2.97 -10.67 -18.12
C GLY A 82 -4.00 -11.62 -18.74
N ARG A 83 -4.66 -11.16 -19.79
CA ARG A 83 -5.74 -11.85 -20.50
C ARG A 83 -5.41 -13.28 -20.94
N LEU A 84 -4.15 -13.55 -21.28
CA LEU A 84 -3.69 -14.87 -21.73
C LEU A 84 -3.13 -15.72 -20.57
N GLY A 85 -3.33 -15.28 -19.33
CA GLY A 85 -2.79 -15.95 -18.13
C GLY A 85 -1.29 -15.71 -17.91
N GLN A 86 -0.67 -14.81 -18.69
CA GLN A 86 0.74 -14.46 -18.49
C GLN A 86 0.90 -13.68 -17.18
N SER A 87 2.00 -13.91 -16.47
CA SER A 87 2.34 -13.12 -15.27
C SER A 87 2.59 -11.66 -15.67
N LEU A 88 2.04 -10.75 -14.88
CA LEU A 88 2.33 -9.31 -14.93
C LEU A 88 3.07 -8.85 -13.67
N GLY A 89 3.46 -9.82 -12.82
CA GLY A 89 4.16 -9.59 -11.58
C GLY A 89 3.38 -10.08 -10.36
N SER A 90 4.05 -10.04 -9.21
CA SER A 90 3.44 -10.43 -7.94
C SER A 90 4.01 -9.63 -6.77
N LYS A 91 3.31 -9.68 -5.63
CA LYS A 91 3.80 -9.20 -4.35
C LYS A 91 3.67 -10.30 -3.30
N ILE A 92 4.73 -10.49 -2.52
CA ILE A 92 4.77 -11.43 -1.40
C ILE A 92 4.83 -10.63 -0.11
N HIS A 93 3.94 -10.97 0.84
CA HIS A 93 3.85 -10.32 2.14
C HIS A 93 4.28 -11.28 3.25
N LYS A 94 4.99 -10.74 4.24
CA LYS A 94 5.38 -11.48 5.45
C LYS A 94 4.85 -10.75 6.68
N TYR A 95 4.52 -11.51 7.70
CA TYR A 95 3.93 -11.01 8.94
C TYR A 95 4.73 -11.51 10.14
N ASP A 96 4.71 -10.72 11.22
CA ASP A 96 5.22 -11.14 12.51
C ASP A 96 4.21 -12.03 13.26
N ILE A 97 4.56 -12.43 14.46
CA ILE A 97 3.69 -13.27 15.31
C ILE A 97 2.42 -12.55 15.76
N LEU A 98 2.42 -11.20 15.73
CA LEU A 98 1.27 -10.36 16.09
C LEU A 98 0.35 -10.07 14.88
N GLY A 99 0.66 -10.62 13.69
CA GLY A 99 -0.09 -10.40 12.47
C GLY A 99 0.19 -9.04 11.81
N ARG A 100 1.24 -8.33 12.18
CA ARG A 100 1.64 -7.06 11.55
C ARG A 100 2.55 -7.35 10.37
N ARG A 101 2.32 -6.69 9.23
CA ARG A 101 3.11 -6.90 8.01
C ARG A 101 4.51 -6.34 8.19
N VAL A 102 5.53 -7.21 8.11
CA VAL A 102 6.95 -6.86 8.27
C VAL A 102 7.70 -6.79 6.95
N SER A 103 7.17 -7.35 5.87
CA SER A 103 7.82 -7.25 4.55
C SER A 103 6.82 -7.33 3.42
N THR A 104 7.12 -6.62 2.34
CA THR A 104 6.50 -6.78 1.02
C THR A 104 7.59 -6.80 -0.03
N THR A 105 7.69 -7.88 -0.79
CA THR A 105 8.59 -7.99 -1.95
C THR A 105 7.76 -8.00 -3.23
N SER A 106 8.04 -7.07 -4.13
CA SER A 106 7.42 -6.99 -5.45
C SER A 106 8.32 -7.61 -6.50
N TYR A 107 7.72 -8.40 -7.37
CA TYR A 107 8.36 -9.07 -8.49
C TYR A 107 7.74 -8.60 -9.80
N ASN A 108 8.57 -8.44 -10.84
CA ASN A 108 8.11 -8.14 -12.18
C ASN A 108 7.54 -9.39 -12.89
N GLU A 109 7.14 -9.25 -14.16
CA GLU A 109 6.61 -10.32 -14.99
C GLU A 109 7.57 -11.51 -15.20
N GLU A 110 8.90 -11.23 -15.13
CA GLU A 110 9.98 -12.23 -15.25
C GLU A 110 10.29 -12.94 -13.92
N GLY A 111 9.64 -12.55 -12.82
CA GLY A 111 9.89 -13.07 -11.48
C GLY A 111 11.13 -12.48 -10.82
N THR A 112 11.69 -11.39 -11.37
CA THR A 112 12.79 -10.65 -10.78
C THR A 112 12.29 -9.67 -9.74
N VAL A 113 13.03 -9.54 -8.63
CA VAL A 113 12.69 -8.55 -7.58
C VAL A 113 12.83 -7.15 -8.13
N GLU A 114 11.77 -6.36 -8.02
CA GLU A 114 11.77 -4.92 -8.35
C GLU A 114 11.94 -4.05 -7.11
N LYS A 115 11.20 -4.38 -6.04
CA LYS A 115 11.10 -3.55 -4.84
C LYS A 115 10.99 -4.42 -3.60
N ILE A 116 11.61 -3.96 -2.53
CA ILE A 116 11.48 -4.55 -1.21
C ILE A 116 11.10 -3.45 -0.23
N TYR A 117 10.03 -3.68 0.52
CA TYR A 117 9.64 -2.87 1.67
C TYR A 117 9.75 -3.74 2.91
N ASN A 118 10.49 -3.29 3.90
CA ASN A 118 10.57 -3.94 5.20
C ASN A 118 10.15 -2.95 6.28
N THR A 119 9.30 -3.40 7.21
CA THR A 119 8.87 -2.62 8.36
C THR A 119 9.42 -3.26 9.63
N VAL A 120 10.08 -2.47 10.45
CA VAL A 120 10.52 -2.83 11.80
C VAL A 120 9.65 -2.05 12.80
N TYR A 121 9.05 -2.76 13.74
CA TYR A 121 8.25 -2.16 14.82
C TYR A 121 9.08 -2.10 16.10
N ASP A 122 9.28 -0.91 16.61
CA ASP A 122 9.93 -0.65 17.89
C ASP A 122 8.84 -0.24 18.90
N ASP A 123 8.22 -1.25 19.50
CA ASP A 123 7.07 -1.06 20.38
C ASP A 123 7.48 -0.38 21.71
N GLU A 124 8.74 -0.51 22.13
CA GLU A 124 9.25 0.11 23.37
C GLU A 124 9.38 1.64 23.23
N ASN A 125 9.76 2.12 22.04
CA ASN A 125 9.95 3.53 21.75
C ASN A 125 8.80 4.15 20.95
N PHE A 126 7.72 3.41 20.72
CA PHE A 126 6.57 3.84 19.92
C PHE A 126 6.97 4.30 18.51
N LYS A 127 7.85 3.54 17.85
CA LYS A 127 8.38 3.85 16.53
C LYS A 127 8.14 2.73 15.52
N THR A 128 8.02 3.12 14.26
CA THR A 128 8.12 2.18 13.13
C THR A 128 9.13 2.70 12.12
N TYR A 129 9.84 1.77 11.49
CA TYR A 129 10.82 2.07 10.45
C TYR A 129 10.46 1.30 9.19
N ASP A 130 10.19 2.01 8.11
CA ASP A 130 9.97 1.41 6.80
C ASP A 130 11.23 1.61 5.93
N TYR A 131 11.79 0.51 5.48
CA TYR A 131 12.98 0.48 4.63
C TYR A 131 12.55 0.14 3.21
N TYR A 132 12.89 0.99 2.27
CA TYR A 132 12.64 0.78 0.85
C TYR A 132 13.95 0.48 0.11
N SER A 133 13.98 -0.63 -0.63
CA SER A 133 15.11 -1.03 -1.47
C SER A 133 14.64 -1.33 -2.89
N ASP A 134 15.47 -1.02 -3.88
CA ASP A 134 15.26 -1.37 -5.29
C ASP A 134 15.71 -2.79 -5.63
N SER A 135 15.65 -3.16 -6.90
CA SER A 135 16.03 -4.48 -7.42
C SER A 135 17.48 -4.88 -7.13
N ASN A 136 18.38 -3.91 -6.90
CA ASN A 136 19.76 -4.14 -6.51
C ASN A 136 19.94 -4.31 -5.00
N VAL A 137 18.84 -4.37 -4.25
CA VAL A 137 18.82 -4.40 -2.78
C VAL A 137 19.54 -3.18 -2.16
N LYS A 138 19.65 -2.11 -2.94
CA LYS A 138 20.20 -0.85 -2.47
C LYS A 138 19.12 -0.10 -1.69
N LEU A 139 19.42 0.25 -0.44
CA LEU A 139 18.54 1.07 0.38
C LEU A 139 18.38 2.45 -0.26
N ASN A 140 17.16 2.79 -0.65
CA ASN A 140 16.83 4.07 -1.28
C ASN A 140 16.31 5.09 -0.28
N SER A 141 15.49 4.64 0.67
CA SER A 141 14.94 5.51 1.69
C SER A 141 14.54 4.75 2.95
N ILE A 142 14.53 5.47 4.06
CA ILE A 142 13.99 5.03 5.34
C ILE A 142 12.86 5.99 5.70
N ARG A 143 11.74 5.45 6.11
CA ARG A 143 10.64 6.21 6.69
C ARG A 143 10.53 5.84 8.16
N GLU A 144 10.85 6.78 9.03
CA GLU A 144 10.66 6.67 10.47
C GLU A 144 9.33 7.29 10.87
N VAL A 145 8.51 6.57 11.62
CA VAL A 145 7.25 7.07 12.18
C VAL A 145 7.32 6.98 13.69
N LEU A 146 7.20 8.13 14.34
CA LEU A 146 7.07 8.25 15.78
C LEU A 146 5.58 8.35 16.13
N LEU A 147 5.15 7.49 17.04
CA LEU A 147 3.78 7.46 17.54
C LEU A 147 3.68 8.22 18.88
N ASP A 148 2.51 8.79 19.14
CA ASP A 148 2.19 9.33 20.46
C ASP A 148 1.77 8.21 21.45
N ASN A 149 1.48 8.56 22.67
CA ASN A 149 1.06 7.63 23.73
C ASN A 149 -0.32 6.98 23.48
N GLN A 150 -1.04 7.39 22.44
CA GLN A 150 -2.30 6.79 21.99
C GLN A 150 -2.10 5.93 20.74
N GLY A 151 -0.85 5.74 20.28
CA GLY A 151 -0.52 4.98 19.09
C GLY A 151 -0.80 5.70 17.77
N ARG A 152 -1.04 7.03 17.80
CA ARG A 152 -1.28 7.81 16.59
C ARG A 152 0.03 8.38 16.06
N LYS A 153 0.12 8.53 14.75
CA LYS A 153 1.28 9.12 14.08
C LYS A 153 1.49 10.56 14.57
N TYR A 154 2.64 10.83 15.19
CA TYR A 154 3.00 12.15 15.70
C TYR A 154 4.00 12.85 14.79
N VAL A 155 5.08 12.18 14.42
CA VAL A 155 6.07 12.66 13.47
C VAL A 155 6.37 11.57 12.46
N GLU A 156 6.56 11.96 11.22
CA GLU A 156 7.08 11.12 10.16
C GLU A 156 8.29 11.78 9.56
N THR A 157 9.39 11.04 9.46
CA THR A 157 10.66 11.52 8.91
C THR A 157 11.05 10.62 7.75
N ILE A 158 11.40 11.22 6.61
CA ILE A 158 11.92 10.50 5.45
C ILE A 158 13.40 10.80 5.34
N LEU A 159 14.20 9.73 5.34
CA LEU A 159 15.64 9.79 5.18
C LEU A 159 16.04 9.13 3.86
N ASP A 160 17.16 9.55 3.29
CA ASP A 160 17.77 8.84 2.16
C ASP A 160 18.59 7.62 2.64
N GLY A 161 19.15 6.87 1.68
CA GLY A 161 19.99 5.71 2.00
C GLY A 161 21.34 6.04 2.70
N GLN A 162 21.58 7.30 3.08
CA GLN A 162 22.74 7.78 3.80
C GLN A 162 22.35 8.44 5.15
N ASP A 163 21.14 8.14 5.65
CA ASP A 163 20.56 8.68 6.88
C ASP A 163 20.39 10.22 6.90
N ARG A 164 20.40 10.87 5.72
CA ARG A 164 20.12 12.31 5.65
C ARG A 164 18.62 12.54 5.62
N VAL A 165 18.13 13.39 6.50
CA VAL A 165 16.71 13.74 6.55
C VAL A 165 16.35 14.59 5.32
N LEU A 166 15.40 14.11 4.53
CA LEU A 166 14.87 14.78 3.36
C LEU A 166 13.61 15.58 3.69
N GLU A 167 12.70 14.96 4.41
CA GLU A 167 11.38 15.51 4.74
C GLU A 167 10.99 15.13 6.17
N LYS A 168 10.25 16.04 6.82
CA LYS A 168 9.63 15.79 8.12
C LYS A 168 8.19 16.26 8.08
N ASN A 169 7.26 15.42 8.50
CA ASN A 169 5.86 15.74 8.66
C ASN A 169 5.46 15.66 10.13
N VAL A 170 4.77 16.69 10.64
CA VAL A 170 4.25 16.75 12.00
C VAL A 170 2.73 16.75 11.94
N TYR A 171 2.11 15.85 12.69
CA TYR A 171 0.66 15.62 12.73
C TYR A 171 0.08 16.19 14.01
N LEU A 172 -0.93 17.02 13.90
CA LEU A 172 -1.68 17.58 15.02
C LEU A 172 -3.12 17.07 14.96
N TYR A 173 -3.69 16.78 16.10
CA TYR A 173 -5.03 16.20 16.23
C TYR A 173 -5.99 17.16 16.96
N ASP A 174 -7.26 17.06 16.65
CA ASP A 174 -8.32 17.74 17.37
C ASP A 174 -8.71 16.98 18.66
N ASN A 175 -9.66 17.52 19.42
CA ASN A 175 -10.16 16.90 20.64
C ASN A 175 -11.02 15.63 20.41
N LYS A 176 -11.35 15.33 19.15
CA LYS A 176 -12.01 14.08 18.72
C LYS A 176 -11.02 13.10 18.07
N GLU A 177 -9.71 13.31 18.28
CA GLU A 177 -8.63 12.46 17.78
C GLU A 177 -8.51 12.41 16.24
N ARG A 178 -9.11 13.35 15.53
CA ARG A 178 -9.02 13.46 14.07
C ARG A 178 -7.85 14.38 13.69
N ILE A 179 -7.20 14.13 12.55
CA ILE A 179 -6.10 14.98 12.07
C ILE A 179 -6.63 16.40 11.85
N LYS A 180 -6.13 17.35 12.62
CA LYS A 180 -6.46 18.77 12.50
C LYS A 180 -5.52 19.49 11.53
N GLU A 181 -4.25 19.15 11.58
CA GLU A 181 -3.24 19.84 10.79
C GLU A 181 -2.06 18.90 10.50
N ILE A 182 -1.48 19.03 9.30
CA ILE A 182 -0.21 18.39 8.93
C ILE A 182 0.74 19.50 8.49
N LYS A 183 1.90 19.59 9.15
CA LYS A 183 3.01 20.49 8.79
C LYS A 183 4.11 19.69 8.09
N CYS A 184 4.43 20.05 6.85
CA CYS A 184 5.51 19.45 6.08
C CYS A 184 6.71 20.38 6.01
N TYR A 185 7.90 19.82 6.28
CA TYR A 185 9.18 20.54 6.29
C TYR A 185 10.14 19.88 5.28
N ASP A 186 10.73 20.69 4.40
CA ASP A 186 11.82 20.27 3.51
C ASP A 186 13.16 20.50 4.26
N MET A 187 13.77 19.42 4.69
CA MET A 187 14.98 19.47 5.51
C MET A 187 16.25 19.77 4.70
N LEU A 188 16.20 19.62 3.37
CA LEU A 188 17.32 19.97 2.49
C LEU A 188 17.49 21.47 2.31
N ARG A 189 16.40 22.24 2.42
CA ARG A 189 16.42 23.72 2.33
C ARG A 189 16.94 24.39 3.60
N ARG A 190 16.98 23.68 4.71
CA ARG A 190 17.38 24.19 6.02
C ARG A 190 18.82 24.70 6.11
N GLY A 191 19.72 24.20 5.28
CA GLY A 191 21.16 24.52 5.31
C GLY A 191 21.56 25.94 4.91
N ARG A 192 20.61 26.76 4.45
CA ARG A 192 20.94 28.12 3.93
C ARG A 192 20.59 29.27 4.85
N GLU A 193 19.73 29.12 5.86
CA GLU A 193 19.20 30.30 6.56
C GLU A 193 19.27 30.28 8.09
N GLY A 194 19.67 29.19 8.75
CA GLY A 194 19.91 29.15 10.22
C GLY A 194 18.71 29.54 11.10
N LYS A 195 17.48 29.53 10.57
CA LYS A 195 16.25 29.92 11.25
C LYS A 195 15.38 28.72 11.59
N ASP A 196 14.46 28.93 12.54
CA ASP A 196 13.46 27.98 13.00
C ASP A 196 12.79 27.21 11.86
N GLU A 197 12.40 25.95 12.14
CA GLU A 197 11.72 25.09 11.17
C GLU A 197 10.46 25.77 10.64
N ILE A 198 10.52 26.30 9.43
CA ILE A 198 9.37 26.89 8.73
C ILE A 198 8.79 25.79 7.83
N PRO A 199 7.51 25.39 8.01
CA PRO A 199 6.89 24.41 7.14
C PRO A 199 6.78 24.97 5.71
N ILE A 200 7.12 24.15 4.71
CA ILE A 200 6.93 24.48 3.30
C ILE A 200 5.47 24.31 2.87
N ARG A 201 4.71 23.53 3.62
CA ARG A 201 3.28 23.28 3.42
C ARG A 201 2.59 23.04 4.74
N VAL A 202 1.42 23.63 4.90
CA VAL A 202 0.49 23.32 6.01
C VAL A 202 -0.84 22.92 5.39
N SER A 203 -1.33 21.74 5.78
CA SER A 203 -2.66 21.25 5.40
C SER A 203 -3.54 21.24 6.64
N THR A 204 -4.66 21.95 6.60
CA THR A 204 -5.64 22.03 7.69
C THR A 204 -6.91 21.28 7.29
N TYR A 205 -7.48 20.54 8.21
CA TYR A 205 -8.68 19.73 8.00
C TYR A 205 -9.81 20.26 8.90
N GLU A 206 -10.95 20.54 8.31
CA GLU A 206 -12.19 20.88 8.99
C GLU A 206 -13.17 19.72 8.82
N TYR A 207 -13.92 19.43 9.87
CA TYR A 207 -14.86 18.32 9.90
C TYR A 207 -16.22 18.83 10.40
N ASP A 208 -17.24 18.43 9.71
CA ASP A 208 -18.63 18.70 10.08
C ASP A 208 -19.06 17.94 11.33
#